data_dad940cfcbbf0eab46c30ae6e3503bd2
#
_entry.id   dad940cfcbbf0eab46c30ae6e3503bd2
#
_cell.length_a   1.000
_cell.length_b   1.000
_cell.length_c   1.000
_cell.angle_alpha   90.00
_cell.angle_beta   90.00
_cell.angle_gamma   90.00
#
_symmetry.space_group_name_H-M   'P 1'
#
loop_
_entity.id
_entity.type
_entity.pdbx_description
1 polymer ?
#
loop_
_entity_poly.entity_id
_entity_poly.type
_entity_poly.pdbx_seq_one_letter_code
_entity_poly.pdbx_strand_id
1 'polypeptide(L)'
;MDKDLKRIIRDSIENTLADKYSPEDFEYESDLREAVNELNYLKDEYNSVLMDEITNNIDIDCDICIDDLSDDDYDEFMEIVCDEADYAISNLEKNAVVEDDLSYYNSDDE
;
A
#
# COMPACT_ATOMS: atom_id res chain seq x y z
N MET A 1 1.95 12.29 -17.97
CA MET A 1 2.68 12.70 -16.76
C MET A 1 4.18 12.56 -17.01
N ASP A 2 4.95 13.54 -16.57
CA ASP A 2 6.39 13.59 -16.73
C ASP A 2 7.07 12.43 -15.96
N LYS A 3 8.19 11.94 -16.47
CA LYS A 3 8.95 10.86 -15.82
C LYS A 3 9.42 11.23 -14.42
N ASP A 4 9.93 12.44 -14.27
CA ASP A 4 10.40 12.91 -12.97
C ASP A 4 9.26 13.03 -11.98
N LEU A 5 8.13 13.51 -12.44
CA LEU A 5 6.92 13.62 -11.61
C LEU A 5 6.44 12.25 -11.18
N LYS A 6 6.41 11.27 -12.09
CA LYS A 6 6.03 9.90 -11.77
C LYS A 6 6.94 9.31 -10.70
N ARG A 7 8.24 9.54 -10.81
CA ARG A 7 9.21 9.01 -9.85
C ARG A 7 8.99 9.63 -8.46
N ILE A 8 8.77 10.93 -8.41
CA ILE A 8 8.53 11.64 -7.15
C ILE A 8 7.27 11.12 -6.49
N ILE A 9 6.20 10.96 -7.26
CA ILE A 9 4.93 10.43 -6.74
C ILE A 9 5.13 8.99 -6.26
N ARG A 10 5.82 8.17 -7.03
CA ARG A 10 6.09 6.78 -6.66
C ARG A 10 6.87 6.69 -5.35
N ASP A 11 7.90 7.49 -5.21
CA ASP A 11 8.72 7.51 -3.99
C ASP A 11 7.88 7.92 -2.78
N SER A 12 7.00 8.89 -2.94
CA SER A 12 6.13 9.34 -1.85
C SER A 12 5.15 8.23 -1.43
N ILE A 13 4.55 7.54 -2.40
CA ILE A 13 3.64 6.43 -2.12
C ILE A 13 4.39 5.28 -1.45
N GLU A 14 5.56 4.93 -1.98
CA GLU A 14 6.40 3.88 -1.42
C GLU A 14 6.73 4.17 0.04
N ASN A 15 7.15 5.39 0.33
CA ASN A 15 7.48 5.79 1.70
C ASN A 15 6.27 5.73 2.62
N THR A 16 5.11 6.18 2.15
CA THR A 16 3.87 6.13 2.93
C THR A 16 3.50 4.70 3.28
N LEU A 17 3.54 3.81 2.29
CA LEU A 17 3.19 2.41 2.50
C LEU A 17 4.24 1.68 3.34
N ALA A 18 5.52 1.99 3.15
CA ALA A 18 6.58 1.37 3.94
C ALA A 18 6.48 1.75 5.42
N ASP A 19 6.14 2.99 5.71
CA ASP A 19 5.94 3.43 7.09
C ASP A 19 4.74 2.76 7.74
N LYS A 20 3.67 2.59 6.99
CA LYS A 20 2.43 2.06 7.52
C LYS A 20 2.45 0.54 7.62
N TYR A 21 3.09 -0.12 6.65
CA TYR A 21 3.08 -1.57 6.51
C TYR A 21 4.50 -2.12 6.50
N SER A 22 5.19 -1.94 7.61
CA SER A 22 6.53 -2.52 7.78
C SER A 22 6.39 -4.00 8.14
N PRO A 23 7.06 -4.92 7.42
CA PRO A 23 6.98 -6.35 7.75
C PRO A 23 7.39 -6.67 9.19
N GLU A 24 8.28 -5.87 9.76
CA GLU A 24 8.78 -6.08 11.11
C GLU A 24 7.73 -5.81 12.19
N ASP A 25 6.71 -5.03 11.87
CA ASP A 25 5.69 -4.62 12.83
C ASP A 25 4.59 -5.65 13.02
N PHE A 26 4.57 -6.70 12.21
CA PHE A 26 3.52 -7.72 12.25
C PHE A 26 3.98 -8.91 13.07
N GLU A 27 3.17 -9.32 14.04
CA GLU A 27 3.44 -10.48 14.88
C GLU A 27 2.57 -11.68 14.54
N TYR A 28 1.34 -11.43 14.07
CA TYR A 28 0.37 -12.48 13.81
C TYR A 28 -0.11 -12.43 12.36
N GLU A 29 -0.44 -13.62 11.85
CA GLU A 29 -0.94 -13.73 10.48
C GLU A 29 -2.24 -12.96 10.27
N SER A 30 -3.10 -12.91 11.29
CA SER A 30 -4.36 -12.15 11.18
C SER A 30 -4.10 -10.67 10.91
N ASP A 31 -3.11 -10.08 11.57
CA ASP A 31 -2.74 -8.69 11.34
C ASP A 31 -2.17 -8.48 9.95
N LEU A 32 -1.33 -9.41 9.51
CA LEU A 32 -0.75 -9.38 8.17
C LEU A 32 -1.85 -9.47 7.11
N ARG A 33 -2.79 -10.36 7.29
CA ARG A 33 -3.90 -10.56 6.36
C ARG A 33 -4.77 -9.31 6.27
N GLU A 34 -5.02 -8.66 7.41
CA GLU A 34 -5.78 -7.41 7.42
C GLU A 34 -5.06 -6.33 6.61
N ALA A 35 -3.74 -6.20 6.79
CA ALA A 35 -2.94 -5.24 6.04
C ALA A 35 -3.00 -5.53 4.53
N VAL A 36 -2.88 -6.78 4.14
CA VAL A 36 -2.99 -7.18 2.73
C VAL A 36 -4.36 -6.82 2.17
N ASN A 37 -5.41 -7.04 2.95
CA ASN A 37 -6.77 -6.68 2.53
C ASN A 37 -6.91 -5.17 2.35
N GLU A 38 -6.35 -4.38 3.24
CA GLU A 38 -6.38 -2.91 3.12
C GLU A 38 -5.68 -2.46 1.84
N LEU A 39 -4.55 -3.08 1.52
CA LEU A 39 -3.82 -2.76 0.29
C LEU A 39 -4.60 -3.19 -0.97
N ASN A 40 -5.28 -4.32 -0.92
CA ASN A 40 -6.13 -4.74 -2.03
C ASN A 40 -7.31 -3.79 -2.24
N TYR A 41 -7.92 -3.30 -1.17
CA TYR A 41 -8.98 -2.30 -1.27
C TYR A 41 -8.45 -0.99 -1.83
N LEU A 42 -7.20 -0.65 -1.52
CA LEU A 42 -6.56 0.53 -2.10
C LEU A 42 -6.46 0.41 -3.61
N LYS A 43 -6.06 -0.76 -4.11
CA LYS A 43 -5.96 -1.03 -5.55
C LYS A 43 -7.31 -0.88 -6.25
N ASP A 44 -8.39 -1.22 -5.58
CA ASP A 44 -9.75 -1.14 -6.11
C ASP A 44 -10.41 0.21 -5.83
N GLU A 45 -9.68 1.16 -5.26
CA GLU A 45 -10.15 2.50 -4.90
C GLU A 45 -11.21 2.51 -3.80
N TYR A 46 -11.32 1.43 -3.03
CA TYR A 46 -12.30 1.36 -1.93
C TYR A 46 -11.73 1.81 -0.59
N ASN A 47 -10.42 1.93 -0.46
CA ASN A 47 -9.81 2.36 0.80
C ASN A 47 -9.58 3.88 0.77
N SER A 48 -10.64 4.63 1.03
CA SER A 48 -10.58 6.10 0.96
C SER A 48 -9.67 6.71 2.02
N VAL A 49 -9.56 6.08 3.19
CA VAL A 49 -8.70 6.59 4.27
C VAL A 49 -7.24 6.54 3.84
N LEU A 50 -6.82 5.42 3.31
CA LEU A 50 -5.44 5.26 2.84
C LEU A 50 -5.16 6.13 1.62
N MET A 51 -6.12 6.26 0.72
CA MET A 51 -6.00 7.16 -0.43
C MET A 51 -5.82 8.62 0.01
N ASP A 52 -6.59 9.06 1.01
CA ASP A 52 -6.47 10.40 1.55
C ASP A 52 -5.09 10.62 2.16
N GLU A 53 -4.57 9.64 2.87
CA GLU A 53 -3.24 9.71 3.46
C GLU A 53 -2.16 9.84 2.38
N ILE A 54 -2.26 9.04 1.33
CA ILE A 54 -1.33 9.08 0.20
C ILE A 54 -1.39 10.44 -0.50
N THR A 55 -2.59 10.94 -0.80
CA THR A 55 -2.75 12.21 -1.50
C THR A 55 -2.26 13.39 -0.65
N ASN A 56 -2.51 13.35 0.67
CA ASN A 56 -2.00 14.37 1.58
C ASN A 56 -0.48 14.39 1.62
N ASN A 57 0.15 13.23 1.68
CA ASN A 57 1.60 13.13 1.71
C ASN A 57 2.23 13.63 0.41
N ILE A 58 1.61 13.34 -0.72
CA ILE A 58 2.07 13.85 -2.02
C ILE A 58 1.95 15.37 -2.06
N ASP A 59 0.85 15.92 -1.57
CA ASP A 59 0.64 17.36 -1.52
C ASP A 59 1.72 18.05 -0.69
N ILE A 60 2.02 17.49 0.48
CA ILE A 60 3.01 18.05 1.40
C ILE A 60 4.44 17.87 0.88
N ASP A 61 4.78 16.67 0.44
CA ASP A 61 6.16 16.31 0.07
C ASP A 61 6.53 16.78 -1.32
N CYS A 62 5.57 16.74 -2.26
CA CYS A 62 5.82 17.01 -3.67
C CYS A 62 5.19 18.30 -4.15
N ASP A 63 4.40 18.94 -3.32
CA ASP A 63 3.66 20.17 -3.68
C ASP A 63 2.77 19.95 -4.91
N ILE A 64 2.13 18.78 -4.96
CA ILE A 64 1.25 18.38 -6.06
C ILE A 64 -0.14 18.14 -5.52
N CYS A 65 -1.14 18.79 -6.11
CA CYS A 65 -2.53 18.55 -5.78
C CYS A 65 -3.09 17.49 -6.73
N ILE A 66 -3.41 16.33 -6.21
CA ILE A 66 -3.92 15.19 -7.01
C ILE A 66 -5.26 15.56 -7.66
N ASP A 67 -6.08 16.36 -6.97
CA ASP A 67 -7.38 16.79 -7.50
C ASP A 67 -7.27 17.67 -8.74
N ASP A 68 -6.11 18.31 -8.94
CA ASP A 68 -5.87 19.17 -10.09
C ASP A 68 -5.33 18.40 -11.30
N LEU A 69 -5.07 17.12 -11.17
CA LEU A 69 -4.58 16.30 -12.27
C LEU A 69 -5.66 16.12 -13.34
N SER A 70 -5.23 16.07 -14.61
CA SER A 70 -6.12 15.68 -15.69
C SER A 70 -6.55 14.22 -15.52
N ASP A 71 -7.59 13.82 -16.25
CA ASP A 71 -8.07 12.44 -16.18
C ASP A 71 -6.98 11.44 -16.57
N ASP A 72 -6.20 11.77 -17.59
CA ASP A 72 -5.10 10.91 -18.04
C ASP A 72 -4.01 10.80 -16.96
N ASP A 73 -3.65 11.92 -16.35
CA ASP A 73 -2.65 11.94 -15.30
C ASP A 73 -3.14 11.23 -14.04
N TYR A 74 -4.41 11.37 -13.73
CA TYR A 74 -5.02 10.66 -12.61
C TYR A 74 -4.97 9.15 -12.82
N ASP A 75 -5.25 8.70 -14.05
CA ASP A 75 -5.16 7.28 -14.39
C ASP A 75 -3.73 6.76 -14.20
N GLU A 76 -2.73 7.54 -14.61
CA GLU A 76 -1.33 7.19 -14.39
C GLU A 76 -0.99 7.15 -12.91
N PHE A 77 -1.52 8.09 -12.13
CA PHE A 77 -1.35 8.10 -10.69
C PHE A 77 -1.91 6.81 -10.07
N MET A 78 -3.11 6.42 -10.47
CA MET A 78 -3.72 5.18 -9.95
C MET A 78 -2.94 3.94 -10.36
N GLU A 79 -2.34 3.92 -11.55
CA GLU A 79 -1.45 2.84 -11.95
C GLU A 79 -0.26 2.72 -10.99
N ILE A 80 0.32 3.85 -10.63
CA ILE A 80 1.44 3.87 -9.68
C ILE A 80 0.98 3.37 -8.31
N VAL A 81 -0.19 3.81 -7.86
CA VAL A 81 -0.77 3.36 -6.59
C VAL A 81 -0.94 1.84 -6.58
N CYS A 82 -1.50 1.29 -7.66
CA CYS A 82 -1.70 -0.16 -7.77
C CYS A 82 -0.37 -0.91 -7.77
N ASP A 83 0.62 -0.42 -8.51
CA ASP A 83 1.94 -1.04 -8.56
C ASP A 83 2.61 -1.04 -7.20
N GLU A 84 2.55 0.07 -6.49
CA GLU A 84 3.17 0.17 -5.18
C GLU A 84 2.41 -0.64 -4.12
N ALA A 85 1.09 -0.72 -4.24
CA ALA A 85 0.30 -1.59 -3.37
C ALA A 85 0.67 -3.06 -3.58
N ASP A 86 0.81 -3.49 -4.84
CA ASP A 86 1.26 -4.86 -5.16
C ASP A 86 2.65 -5.13 -4.59
N TYR A 87 3.54 -4.18 -4.72
CA TYR A 87 4.89 -4.30 -4.16
C TYR A 87 4.84 -4.44 -2.63
N ALA A 88 4.03 -3.62 -1.98
CA ALA A 88 3.88 -3.66 -0.53
C ALA A 88 3.31 -5.01 -0.07
N ILE A 89 2.29 -5.53 -0.77
CA ILE A 89 1.72 -6.84 -0.47
C ILE A 89 2.79 -7.93 -0.60
N SER A 90 3.52 -7.91 -1.71
CA SER A 90 4.57 -8.88 -1.96
C SER A 90 5.67 -8.83 -0.90
N ASN A 91 6.05 -7.62 -0.50
CA ASN A 91 7.05 -7.40 0.53
C ASN A 91 6.59 -7.96 1.88
N LEU A 92 5.34 -7.72 2.24
CA LEU A 92 4.77 -8.26 3.48
C LEU A 92 4.74 -9.79 3.46
N GLU A 93 4.30 -10.37 2.37
CA GLU A 93 4.19 -11.81 2.25
C GLU A 93 5.55 -12.51 2.29
N LYS A 94 6.58 -11.85 1.77
CA LYS A 94 7.93 -12.44 1.72
C LYS A 94 8.73 -12.22 2.99
N ASN A 95 8.58 -11.07 3.62
CA ASN A 95 9.49 -10.62 4.65
C ASN A 95 8.90 -10.58 6.05
N ALA A 96 7.58 -10.56 6.17
CA ALA A 96 6.95 -10.57 7.48
C ALA A 96 7.08 -11.97 8.10
N VAL A 97 7.66 -12.02 9.29
CA VAL A 97 7.77 -13.28 10.04
C VAL A 97 6.68 -13.24 11.10
N VAL A 98 5.59 -13.92 10.85
CA VAL A 98 4.41 -13.89 11.72
C VAL A 98 4.08 -15.28 12.21
N GLU A 99 3.43 -15.35 13.38
CA GLU A 99 2.88 -16.58 13.90
C GLU A 99 1.53 -16.80 13.22
N ASP A 100 1.33 -18.03 12.75
CA ASP A 100 0.08 -18.41 12.10
C ASP A 100 -0.96 -18.71 13.18
N ASP A 101 -1.90 -17.78 13.35
CA ASP A 101 -3.01 -17.95 14.29
C ASP A 101 -3.84 -19.19 13.97
N LEU A 102 -3.86 -19.56 12.69
CA LEU A 102 -4.69 -20.66 12.22
C LEU A 102 -3.99 -22.01 12.24
N SER A 103 -2.67 -22.03 12.38
CA SER A 103 -1.93 -23.28 12.47
C SER A 103 -2.37 -24.10 13.68
N TYR A 104 -2.85 -23.40 14.67
CA TYR A 104 -3.40 -23.99 15.88
C TYR A 104 -4.54 -24.97 15.57
N TYR A 105 -5.39 -24.59 14.63
CA TYR A 105 -6.49 -25.45 14.21
C TYR A 105 -6.03 -26.59 13.31
N ASN A 106 -5.07 -26.28 12.45
CA ASN A 106 -4.57 -27.25 11.49
C ASN A 106 -3.80 -28.37 12.17
N SER A 107 -3.10 -28.08 13.23
CA SER A 107 -2.31 -29.07 13.93
C SER A 107 -3.18 -30.11 14.61
N ASP A 108 -4.40 -29.76 14.95
CA ASP A 108 -5.32 -30.69 15.59
C ASP A 108 -5.90 -31.71 14.62
N ASP A 109 -5.90 -31.41 13.36
CA ASP A 109 -6.47 -32.27 12.32
C ASP A 109 -5.57 -33.44 11.97
N GLU A 110 -4.35 -33.39 12.39
CA GLU A 110 -3.39 -34.41 12.10
C GLU A 110 -3.35 -35.49 13.17
#